data_faf885b7ec2d5675590f390560913211
#
_entry.id   faf885b7ec2d5675590f390560913211
#
_cell.length_a   1.000
_cell.length_b   1.000
_cell.length_c   1.000
_cell.angle_alpha   90.00
_cell.angle_beta   90.00
_cell.angle_gamma   90.00
#
_symmetry.space_group_name_H-M   'P 1'
#
loop_
_entity.id
_entity.type
_entity.pdbx_description
1 polymer ?
#
loop_
_entity_poly.entity_id
_entity_poly.type
_entity_poly.pdbx_seq_one_letter_code
_entity_poly.pdbx_strand_id
1 'polypeptide(L)'
;GAKRKNSRLSGNLEPFQCLNIDFRGRSDLKTLYLAEPCEVFNDFKGSENLYSAFYINELINFLITQSEESAELFDIYKNCISNLKDKKSIENILRNFELDLLGVLGYEINFSTEYGTNNDIDFEQKYKYSPQSGFSKSASGFDGKILNEISKRSFSREALIASKEINRKTIEYYFEELNIKSRVFFKWF
;
A
#
# COMPACT_ATOMS: atom_id res chain seq x y z
N GLY A 1 8.87 -13.27 -24.66
CA GLY A 1 10.33 -13.34 -24.87
C GLY A 1 11.11 -12.08 -24.48
N ALA A 2 10.46 -11.03 -23.91
CA ALA A 2 11.09 -9.75 -23.62
C ALA A 2 12.32 -9.86 -22.66
N LYS A 3 12.28 -10.76 -21.68
CA LYS A 3 13.42 -11.03 -20.74
C LYS A 3 14.43 -12.05 -21.25
N ARG A 4 14.40 -12.48 -22.50
CA ARG A 4 15.44 -13.35 -23.05
C ARG A 4 16.78 -12.61 -23.11
N LYS A 5 17.89 -13.32 -22.86
CA LYS A 5 19.26 -12.77 -22.76
C LYS A 5 19.67 -11.89 -23.96
N ASN A 6 19.14 -12.15 -25.13
CA ASN A 6 19.40 -11.40 -26.38
C ASN A 6 18.28 -10.41 -26.76
N SER A 7 17.34 -10.14 -25.86
CA SER A 7 16.28 -9.17 -26.14
C SER A 7 16.79 -7.75 -25.91
N ARG A 8 16.55 -6.86 -26.88
CA ARG A 8 16.85 -5.42 -26.74
C ARG A 8 16.07 -4.78 -25.57
N LEU A 9 14.99 -5.40 -25.13
CA LEU A 9 14.12 -4.90 -24.05
C LEU A 9 14.60 -5.37 -22.67
N SER A 10 15.43 -6.43 -22.57
CA SER A 10 15.75 -7.09 -21.29
C SER A 10 16.45 -6.17 -20.29
N GLY A 11 17.30 -5.24 -20.75
CA GLY A 11 18.02 -4.30 -19.88
C GLY A 11 17.13 -3.24 -19.24
N ASN A 12 15.96 -2.98 -19.80
CA ASN A 12 15.03 -1.96 -19.30
C ASN A 12 13.93 -2.54 -18.40
N LEU A 13 13.82 -3.87 -18.31
CA LEU A 13 12.73 -4.54 -17.58
C LEU A 13 13.15 -4.93 -16.15
N GLU A 14 13.78 -3.99 -15.45
CA GLU A 14 14.16 -4.17 -14.05
C GLU A 14 13.06 -3.63 -13.11
N PRO A 15 12.93 -4.18 -11.89
CA PRO A 15 12.00 -3.64 -10.89
C PRO A 15 12.24 -2.15 -10.62
N PHE A 16 11.16 -1.45 -10.30
CA PHE A 16 11.19 -0.04 -9.91
C PHE A 16 11.71 0.92 -10.98
N GLN A 17 11.54 0.57 -12.24
CA GLN A 17 11.71 1.46 -13.37
C GLN A 17 10.35 1.90 -13.91
N CYS A 18 10.14 3.19 -14.04
CA CYS A 18 8.99 3.73 -14.77
C CYS A 18 9.31 3.67 -16.26
N LEU A 19 8.44 3.01 -17.02
CA LEU A 19 8.65 2.73 -18.43
C LEU A 19 7.49 3.27 -19.26
N ASN A 20 7.82 3.93 -20.37
CA ASN A 20 6.88 4.06 -21.47
C ASN A 20 6.88 2.74 -22.26
N ILE A 21 5.74 2.10 -22.37
CA ILE A 21 5.62 0.80 -23.05
C ILE A 21 4.67 0.87 -24.23
N ASP A 22 5.01 0.16 -25.32
CA ASP A 22 4.08 -0.17 -26.39
C ASP A 22 3.91 -1.70 -26.46
N PHE A 23 2.68 -2.16 -26.42
CA PHE A 23 2.35 -3.58 -26.51
C PHE A 23 1.16 -3.83 -27.43
N ARG A 24 1.15 -4.98 -28.10
CA ARG A 24 0.12 -5.36 -29.08
C ARG A 24 -0.30 -6.80 -28.92
N GLY A 25 -1.50 -7.09 -29.36
CA GLY A 25 -2.08 -8.45 -29.37
C GLY A 25 -3.56 -8.43 -29.03
N ARG A 26 -4.31 -9.39 -29.57
CA ARG A 26 -5.76 -9.54 -29.32
C ARG A 26 -6.05 -10.47 -28.13
N SER A 27 -5.10 -11.34 -27.76
CA SER A 27 -5.21 -12.25 -26.62
C SER A 27 -4.77 -11.58 -25.31
N ASP A 28 -5.04 -12.22 -24.19
CA ASP A 28 -4.60 -11.75 -22.86
C ASP A 28 -3.08 -11.65 -22.77
N LEU A 29 -2.37 -12.54 -23.45
CA LEU A 29 -0.92 -12.46 -23.58
C LEU A 29 -0.53 -11.47 -24.68
N LYS A 30 -0.16 -10.26 -24.26
CA LYS A 30 0.30 -9.21 -25.17
C LYS A 30 1.78 -9.38 -25.52
N THR A 31 2.17 -8.83 -26.66
CA THR A 31 3.59 -8.74 -27.09
C THR A 31 4.10 -7.34 -26.84
N LEU A 32 5.15 -7.21 -26.02
CA LEU A 32 5.82 -5.96 -25.73
C LEU A 32 6.77 -5.61 -26.90
N TYR A 33 6.60 -4.45 -27.50
CA TYR A 33 7.40 -3.93 -28.62
C TYR A 33 8.39 -2.86 -28.18
N LEU A 34 8.00 -2.02 -27.24
CA LEU A 34 8.80 -0.91 -26.73
C LEU A 34 8.77 -0.92 -25.21
N ALA A 35 9.91 -0.62 -24.61
CA ALA A 35 10.04 -0.33 -23.18
C ALA A 35 11.19 0.68 -23.02
N GLU A 36 10.83 1.94 -22.82
CA GLU A 36 11.78 3.04 -22.65
C GLU A 36 11.69 3.61 -21.24
N PRO A 37 12.79 3.69 -20.49
CA PRO A 37 12.78 4.29 -19.18
C PRO A 37 12.38 5.77 -19.24
N CYS A 38 11.40 6.18 -18.44
CA CYS A 38 11.02 7.57 -18.24
C CYS A 38 11.51 8.09 -16.87
N GLU A 39 11.51 7.25 -15.85
CA GLU A 39 12.06 7.56 -14.53
C GLU A 39 12.69 6.31 -13.89
N VAL A 40 13.70 6.51 -13.05
CA VAL A 40 14.39 5.43 -12.34
C VAL A 40 14.12 5.55 -10.84
N PHE A 41 13.54 4.51 -10.25
CA PHE A 41 13.19 4.44 -8.82
C PHE A 41 13.99 3.39 -8.05
N ASN A 42 15.04 2.82 -8.61
CA ASN A 42 15.81 1.74 -8.00
C ASN A 42 17.01 2.19 -7.14
N ASP A 43 17.15 3.50 -6.90
CA ASP A 43 18.22 4.06 -6.05
C ASP A 43 17.79 4.12 -4.58
N PHE A 44 17.60 2.95 -3.97
CA PHE A 44 17.24 2.84 -2.55
C PHE A 44 18.48 2.92 -1.65
N LYS A 45 18.46 3.81 -0.65
CA LYS A 45 19.58 4.05 0.28
C LYS A 45 19.81 2.95 1.33
N GLY A 46 19.06 1.87 1.30
CA GLY A 46 19.20 0.76 2.23
C GLY A 46 18.33 -0.44 1.91
N SER A 47 18.67 -1.59 2.49
CA SER A 47 17.92 -2.82 2.31
C SER A 47 16.48 -2.73 2.81
N GLU A 48 16.25 -2.00 3.89
CA GLU A 48 14.90 -1.78 4.45
C GLU A 48 13.99 -1.05 3.48
N ASN A 49 14.50 0.00 2.81
CA ASN A 49 13.77 0.73 1.79
C ASN A 49 13.43 -0.18 0.60
N LEU A 50 14.41 -0.96 0.14
CA LEU A 50 14.22 -1.91 -0.96
C LEU A 50 13.20 -3.00 -0.61
N TYR A 51 13.27 -3.60 0.58
CA TYR A 51 12.30 -4.60 1.01
C TYR A 51 10.90 -3.99 1.15
N SER A 52 10.79 -2.76 1.63
CA SER A 52 9.52 -2.03 1.69
C SER A 52 8.94 -1.81 0.29
N ALA A 53 9.77 -1.48 -0.70
CA ALA A 53 9.33 -1.37 -2.08
C ALA A 53 8.84 -2.71 -2.65
N PHE A 54 9.48 -3.84 -2.33
CA PHE A 54 8.99 -5.17 -2.70
C PHE A 54 7.66 -5.50 -2.02
N TYR A 55 7.49 -5.12 -0.76
CA TYR A 55 6.21 -5.26 -0.07
C TYR A 55 5.08 -4.51 -0.77
N ILE A 56 5.32 -3.27 -1.19
CA ILE A 56 4.37 -2.47 -1.96
C ILE A 56 4.02 -3.17 -3.28
N ASN A 57 5.01 -3.67 -4.02
CA ASN A 57 4.77 -4.41 -5.27
C ASN A 57 3.92 -5.66 -5.03
N GLU A 58 4.17 -6.36 -3.94
CA GLU A 58 3.42 -7.56 -3.59
C GLU A 58 1.98 -7.24 -3.23
N LEU A 59 1.74 -6.17 -2.44
CA LEU A 59 0.39 -5.68 -2.13
C LEU A 59 -0.37 -5.34 -3.41
N ILE A 60 0.21 -4.54 -4.28
CA ILE A 60 -0.43 -4.17 -5.55
C ILE A 60 -0.75 -5.40 -6.40
N ASN A 61 0.20 -6.32 -6.54
CA ASN A 61 0.00 -7.52 -7.35
C ASN A 61 -1.12 -8.43 -6.83
N PHE A 62 -1.35 -8.44 -5.51
CA PHE A 62 -2.44 -9.21 -4.92
C PHE A 62 -3.79 -8.49 -4.93
N LEU A 63 -3.79 -7.19 -4.68
CA LEU A 63 -5.01 -6.43 -4.47
C LEU A 63 -5.63 -5.93 -5.77
N ILE A 64 -4.83 -5.78 -6.84
CA ILE A 64 -5.34 -5.40 -8.15
C ILE A 64 -5.72 -6.67 -8.92
N THR A 65 -6.98 -6.98 -8.92
CA THR A 65 -7.56 -7.95 -9.82
C THR A 65 -7.75 -7.30 -11.18
N GLN A 66 -7.00 -7.79 -12.14
CA GLN A 66 -6.99 -7.55 -13.57
C GLN A 66 -7.90 -6.45 -14.16
N SER A 67 -7.28 -5.55 -14.90
CA SER A 67 -7.81 -4.74 -16.01
C SER A 67 -8.50 -3.41 -15.73
N GLU A 68 -8.50 -2.87 -14.55
CA GLU A 68 -8.95 -1.50 -14.39
C GLU A 68 -7.76 -0.54 -14.49
N GLU A 69 -7.74 0.25 -15.56
CA GLU A 69 -6.80 1.37 -15.70
C GLU A 69 -7.11 2.40 -14.61
N SER A 70 -6.21 2.54 -13.64
CA SER A 70 -6.31 3.55 -12.58
C SER A 70 -5.08 4.44 -12.56
N ALA A 71 -5.23 5.64 -13.10
CA ALA A 71 -4.21 6.66 -13.02
C ALA A 71 -3.92 7.03 -11.56
N GLU A 72 -4.95 7.11 -10.72
CA GLU A 72 -4.83 7.39 -9.30
C GLU A 72 -3.97 6.37 -8.57
N LEU A 73 -4.20 5.08 -8.82
CA LEU A 73 -3.42 4.01 -8.24
C LEU A 73 -1.95 4.06 -8.67
N PHE A 74 -1.70 4.38 -9.95
CA PHE A 74 -0.35 4.56 -10.47
C PHE A 74 0.36 5.73 -9.77
N ASP A 75 -0.32 6.84 -9.56
CA ASP A 75 0.24 8.02 -8.87
C ASP A 75 0.55 7.73 -7.40
N ILE A 76 -0.35 7.04 -6.68
CA ILE A 76 -0.12 6.60 -5.29
C ILE A 76 1.11 5.68 -5.22
N TYR A 77 1.19 4.71 -6.11
CA TYR A 77 2.34 3.81 -6.18
C TYR A 77 3.64 4.56 -6.47
N LYS A 78 3.65 5.39 -7.52
CA LYS A 78 4.81 6.18 -7.93
C LYS A 78 5.31 7.07 -6.80
N ASN A 79 4.39 7.77 -6.12
CA ASN A 79 4.70 8.63 -4.97
C ASN A 79 5.29 7.83 -3.80
N CYS A 80 4.72 6.67 -3.49
CA CYS A 80 5.22 5.80 -2.43
C CYS A 80 6.66 5.33 -2.72
N ILE A 81 6.92 4.79 -3.91
CA ILE A 81 8.26 4.31 -4.31
C ILE A 81 9.27 5.47 -4.32
N SER A 82 8.88 6.65 -4.80
CA SER A 82 9.74 7.83 -4.79
C SER A 82 10.12 8.25 -3.36
N ASN A 83 9.18 8.24 -2.43
CA ASN A 83 9.44 8.57 -1.02
C ASN A 83 10.31 7.54 -0.31
N LEU A 84 10.24 6.27 -0.71
CA LEU A 84 11.09 5.21 -0.17
C LEU A 84 12.56 5.30 -0.57
N LYS A 85 12.95 6.12 -1.55
CA LYS A 85 14.36 6.33 -1.91
C LYS A 85 15.17 6.95 -0.76
N ASP A 86 14.57 7.87 -0.04
CA ASP A 86 15.22 8.58 1.07
C ASP A 86 14.97 7.85 2.39
N LYS A 87 15.95 7.91 3.32
CA LYS A 87 15.85 7.35 4.69
C LYS A 87 14.86 8.12 5.59
N LYS A 88 13.73 8.55 5.06
CA LYS A 88 12.63 9.10 5.86
C LYS A 88 11.84 7.95 6.48
N SER A 89 11.05 8.25 7.51
CA SER A 89 10.25 7.28 8.23
C SER A 89 9.51 6.31 7.29
N ILE A 90 10.11 5.15 7.05
CA ILE A 90 9.57 4.09 6.18
C ILE A 90 8.16 3.71 6.63
N GLU A 91 7.97 3.59 7.96
CA GLU A 91 6.68 3.22 8.54
C GLU A 91 5.58 4.22 8.15
N ASN A 92 5.84 5.54 8.22
CA ASN A 92 4.87 6.55 7.79
C ASN A 92 4.50 6.40 6.32
N ILE A 93 5.51 6.15 5.46
CA ILE A 93 5.30 5.98 4.02
C ILE A 93 4.41 4.76 3.77
N LEU A 94 4.70 3.64 4.43
CA LEU A 94 3.92 2.42 4.28
C LEU A 94 2.48 2.59 4.80
N ARG A 95 2.29 3.22 5.97
CA ARG A 95 0.94 3.43 6.51
C ARG A 95 0.10 4.33 5.62
N ASN A 96 0.67 5.42 5.11
CA ASN A 96 -0.02 6.29 4.16
C ASN A 96 -0.41 5.53 2.90
N PHE A 97 0.55 4.82 2.29
CA PHE A 97 0.28 4.03 1.09
C PHE A 97 -0.83 2.99 1.28
N GLU A 98 -0.81 2.23 2.38
CA GLU A 98 -1.84 1.22 2.67
C GLU A 98 -3.23 1.84 2.81
N LEU A 99 -3.33 2.99 3.49
CA LEU A 99 -4.60 3.69 3.65
C LEU A 99 -5.11 4.27 2.32
N ASP A 100 -4.23 4.84 1.51
CA ASP A 100 -4.57 5.39 0.19
C ASP A 100 -4.99 4.26 -0.76
N LEU A 101 -4.26 3.13 -0.74
CA LEU A 101 -4.59 1.95 -1.52
C LEU A 101 -5.97 1.40 -1.17
N LEU A 102 -6.28 1.26 0.13
CA LEU A 102 -7.59 0.83 0.59
C LEU A 102 -8.69 1.80 0.13
N GLY A 103 -8.43 3.11 0.16
CA GLY A 103 -9.35 4.14 -0.34
C GLY A 103 -9.67 3.95 -1.82
N VAL A 104 -8.65 3.83 -2.67
CA VAL A 104 -8.84 3.66 -4.13
C VAL A 104 -9.54 2.35 -4.47
N LEU A 105 -9.34 1.31 -3.67
CA LEU A 105 -10.03 0.03 -3.83
C LEU A 105 -11.46 0.02 -3.27
N GLY A 106 -11.94 1.14 -2.71
CA GLY A 106 -13.30 1.25 -2.14
C GLY A 106 -13.44 0.69 -0.72
N TYR A 107 -12.34 0.42 -0.04
CA TYR A 107 -12.30 -0.08 1.34
C TYR A 107 -11.80 0.98 2.33
N GLU A 108 -12.13 2.24 2.08
CA GLU A 108 -11.74 3.37 2.93
C GLU A 108 -12.18 3.16 4.38
N ILE A 109 -11.25 3.37 5.31
CA ILE A 109 -11.52 3.23 6.74
C ILE A 109 -11.95 4.58 7.31
N ASN A 110 -13.16 4.65 7.84
CA ASN A 110 -13.67 5.84 8.49
C ASN A 110 -13.15 5.93 9.93
N PHE A 111 -12.19 6.81 10.16
CA PHE A 111 -11.62 7.09 11.49
C PHE A 111 -12.34 8.20 12.25
N SER A 112 -13.40 8.78 11.70
CA SER A 112 -14.03 9.99 12.25
C SER A 112 -15.28 9.70 13.06
N THR A 113 -16.02 8.64 12.73
CA THR A 113 -17.31 8.36 13.33
C THR A 113 -17.43 6.95 13.89
N GLU A 114 -18.31 6.78 14.87
CA GLU A 114 -18.67 5.50 15.48
C GLU A 114 -19.67 4.74 14.62
N TYR A 115 -19.48 3.44 14.54
CA TYR A 115 -20.43 2.54 13.88
C TYR A 115 -21.78 2.51 14.61
N GLY A 116 -22.84 2.60 13.84
CA GLY A 116 -24.24 2.47 14.32
C GLY A 116 -24.83 3.74 14.94
N THR A 117 -24.03 4.63 15.49
CA THR A 117 -24.51 5.91 16.05
C THR A 117 -24.22 7.10 15.15
N ASN A 118 -23.19 7.01 14.29
CA ASN A 118 -22.64 8.10 13.49
C ASN A 118 -22.15 9.31 14.34
N ASN A 119 -21.95 9.13 15.64
CA ASN A 119 -21.32 10.13 16.48
C ASN A 119 -19.84 10.25 16.14
N ASP A 120 -19.26 11.42 16.33
CA ASP A 120 -17.83 11.61 16.20
C ASP A 120 -17.06 10.75 17.20
N ILE A 121 -15.87 10.29 16.81
CA ILE A 121 -14.94 9.58 17.69
C ILE A 121 -14.55 10.50 18.86
N ASP A 122 -14.87 10.10 20.08
CA ASP A 122 -14.51 10.77 21.30
C ASP A 122 -13.05 10.44 21.69
N PHE A 123 -12.22 11.46 21.86
CA PHE A 123 -10.78 11.32 22.15
C PHE A 123 -10.50 10.68 23.51
N GLU A 124 -11.42 10.73 24.44
CA GLU A 124 -11.28 10.16 25.79
C GLU A 124 -11.83 8.73 25.89
N GLN A 125 -12.33 8.17 24.79
CA GLN A 125 -12.89 6.82 24.74
C GLN A 125 -11.97 5.84 24.02
N LYS A 126 -12.24 4.55 24.21
CA LYS A 126 -11.58 3.45 23.48
C LYS A 126 -12.54 2.77 22.52
N TYR A 127 -11.98 2.23 21.44
CA TYR A 127 -12.73 1.66 20.34
C TYR A 127 -12.20 0.30 19.92
N LYS A 128 -13.08 -0.65 19.68
CA LYS A 128 -12.77 -1.86 18.92
C LYS A 128 -13.01 -1.60 17.44
N TYR A 129 -12.16 -2.18 16.63
CA TYR A 129 -12.24 -2.09 15.18
C TYR A 129 -12.68 -3.43 14.56
N SER A 130 -13.63 -3.36 13.63
CA SER A 130 -14.01 -4.44 12.74
C SER A 130 -14.01 -3.92 11.29
N PRO A 131 -13.40 -4.65 10.32
CA PRO A 131 -13.42 -4.23 8.92
C PRO A 131 -14.82 -4.02 8.34
N GLN A 132 -15.82 -4.79 8.77
CA GLN A 132 -17.20 -4.68 8.28
C GLN A 132 -17.96 -3.46 8.82
N SER A 133 -17.68 -3.07 10.05
CA SER A 133 -18.51 -2.09 10.78
C SER A 133 -17.74 -0.88 11.27
N GLY A 134 -16.40 -0.84 11.12
CA GLY A 134 -15.60 0.28 11.61
C GLY A 134 -15.39 0.24 13.13
N PHE A 135 -15.50 1.40 13.78
CA PHE A 135 -15.17 1.59 15.20
C PHE A 135 -16.41 1.63 16.09
N SER A 136 -16.39 0.83 17.15
CA SER A 136 -17.44 0.79 18.18
C SER A 136 -16.85 1.04 19.57
N LYS A 137 -17.51 1.84 20.41
CA LYS A 137 -17.09 2.09 21.81
C LYS A 137 -16.85 0.80 22.57
N SER A 138 -15.78 0.77 23.34
CA SER A 138 -15.37 -0.41 24.12
C SER A 138 -14.56 -0.01 25.35
N ALA A 139 -14.53 -0.87 26.37
CA ALA A 139 -13.65 -0.70 27.51
C ALA A 139 -12.16 -0.91 27.17
N SER A 140 -11.84 -1.50 26.01
CA SER A 140 -10.48 -1.79 25.54
C SER A 140 -10.36 -1.63 24.04
N GLY A 141 -9.14 -1.40 23.55
CA GLY A 141 -8.87 -1.25 22.12
C GLY A 141 -8.10 0.04 21.83
N PHE A 142 -8.36 0.64 20.70
CA PHE A 142 -7.66 1.83 20.22
C PHE A 142 -8.18 3.10 20.91
N ASP A 143 -7.30 3.97 21.38
CA ASP A 143 -7.68 5.26 21.95
C ASP A 143 -8.19 6.22 20.86
N GLY A 144 -9.25 6.96 21.14
CA GLY A 144 -9.83 7.91 20.17
C GLY A 144 -8.83 8.99 19.73
N LYS A 145 -7.90 9.41 20.58
CA LYS A 145 -6.79 10.30 20.20
C LYS A 145 -5.94 9.71 19.08
N ILE A 146 -5.60 8.43 19.18
CA ILE A 146 -4.79 7.71 18.20
C ILE A 146 -5.54 7.59 16.86
N LEU A 147 -6.85 7.31 16.90
CA LEU A 147 -7.67 7.27 15.69
C LEU A 147 -7.71 8.64 14.98
N ASN A 148 -7.82 9.72 15.74
CA ASN A 148 -7.74 11.08 15.19
C ASN A 148 -6.36 11.42 14.60
N GLU A 149 -5.25 10.95 15.18
CA GLU A 149 -3.92 11.11 14.59
C GLU A 149 -3.84 10.38 13.24
N ILE A 150 -4.34 9.15 13.15
CA ILE A 150 -4.36 8.37 11.90
C ILE A 150 -5.22 9.08 10.84
N SER A 151 -6.40 9.58 11.19
CA SER A 151 -7.27 10.32 10.27
C SER A 151 -6.60 11.54 9.67
N LYS A 152 -5.76 12.22 10.45
CA LYS A 152 -4.98 13.40 10.01
C LYS A 152 -3.65 13.07 9.39
N ARG A 153 -3.31 11.80 9.23
CA ARG A 153 -1.98 11.33 8.74
C ARG A 153 -0.80 11.89 9.57
N SER A 154 -1.04 12.20 10.84
CA SER A 154 -0.04 12.66 11.81
C SER A 154 0.29 11.51 12.74
N PHE A 155 1.31 10.73 12.42
CA PHE A 155 1.60 9.49 13.11
C PHE A 155 2.59 9.68 14.26
N SER A 156 2.13 9.55 15.51
CA SER A 156 2.97 9.15 16.63
C SER A 156 3.40 7.68 16.50
N ARG A 157 4.29 7.21 17.36
CA ARG A 157 4.68 5.80 17.38
C ARG A 157 3.49 4.88 17.65
N GLU A 158 2.62 5.26 18.56
CA GLU A 158 1.40 4.55 18.90
C GLU A 158 0.43 4.51 17.72
N ALA A 159 0.28 5.63 17.00
CA ALA A 159 -0.56 5.72 15.81
C ALA A 159 -0.03 4.85 14.66
N LEU A 160 1.29 4.73 14.48
CA LEU A 160 1.89 3.82 13.51
C LEU A 160 1.57 2.35 13.82
N ILE A 161 1.68 1.94 15.09
CA ILE A 161 1.36 0.58 15.52
C ILE A 161 -0.12 0.29 15.32
N ALA A 162 -1.00 1.20 15.75
CA ALA A 162 -2.44 1.07 15.59
C ALA A 162 -2.85 1.02 14.12
N SER A 163 -2.34 1.92 13.29
CA SER A 163 -2.61 1.94 11.84
C SER A 163 -2.16 0.65 11.17
N LYS A 164 -0.98 0.12 11.51
CA LYS A 164 -0.49 -1.16 11.02
C LYS A 164 -1.46 -2.30 11.33
N GLU A 165 -1.97 -2.37 12.57
CA GLU A 165 -2.90 -3.40 13.00
C GLU A 165 -4.25 -3.28 12.27
N ILE A 166 -4.79 -2.06 12.18
CA ILE A 166 -6.07 -1.76 11.54
C ILE A 166 -6.00 -2.08 10.04
N ASN A 167 -4.98 -1.55 9.35
CA ASN A 167 -4.81 -1.78 7.91
C ASN A 167 -4.64 -3.27 7.61
N ARG A 168 -3.83 -3.96 8.41
CA ARG A 168 -3.62 -5.41 8.27
C ARG A 168 -4.92 -6.19 8.44
N LYS A 169 -5.73 -5.89 9.47
CA LYS A 169 -7.03 -6.53 9.68
C LYS A 169 -7.98 -6.30 8.51
N THR A 170 -7.98 -5.09 7.95
CA THR A 170 -8.80 -4.73 6.80
C THR A 170 -8.39 -5.50 5.56
N ILE A 171 -7.10 -5.49 5.26
CA ILE A 171 -6.53 -6.20 4.10
C ILE A 171 -6.79 -7.71 4.23
N GLU A 172 -6.51 -8.32 5.37
CA GLU A 172 -6.72 -9.76 5.60
C GLU A 172 -8.19 -10.16 5.53
N TYR A 173 -9.10 -9.26 5.90
CA TYR A 173 -10.54 -9.53 5.85
C TYR A 173 -11.09 -9.51 4.42
N TYR A 174 -10.73 -8.51 3.62
CA TYR A 174 -11.27 -8.37 2.26
C TYR A 174 -10.51 -9.20 1.21
N PHE A 175 -9.30 -9.66 1.54
CA PHE A 175 -8.41 -10.37 0.62
C PHE A 175 -7.86 -11.64 1.27
N GLU A 176 -8.72 -12.62 1.50
CA GLU A 176 -8.48 -13.85 2.30
C GLU A 176 -7.27 -14.70 1.87
N GLU A 177 -6.88 -14.68 0.59
CA GLU A 177 -5.77 -15.50 0.06
C GLU A 177 -4.40 -14.81 0.11
N LEU A 178 -4.28 -13.74 0.89
CA LEU A 178 -3.11 -12.88 0.86
C LEU A 178 -1.88 -13.51 1.53
N ASN A 179 -1.04 -14.17 0.76
CA ASN A 179 0.23 -14.69 1.21
C ASN A 179 1.39 -13.73 0.86
N ILE A 180 1.57 -12.68 1.66
CA ILE A 180 2.64 -11.69 1.47
C ILE A 180 3.96 -12.26 1.96
N LYS A 181 4.79 -12.71 1.02
CA LYS A 181 6.10 -13.32 1.28
C LYS A 181 7.11 -12.31 1.82
N SER A 182 7.04 -11.06 1.36
CA SER A 182 7.93 -9.99 1.82
C SER A 182 7.83 -9.70 3.31
N ARG A 183 6.72 -10.06 3.97
CA ARG A 183 6.58 -9.95 5.44
C ARG A 183 7.67 -10.70 6.22
N VAL A 184 8.30 -11.70 5.63
CA VAL A 184 9.41 -12.44 6.26
C VAL A 184 10.63 -11.53 6.47
N PHE A 185 10.82 -10.53 5.62
CA PHE A 185 11.91 -9.57 5.72
C PHE A 185 11.67 -8.49 6.77
N PHE A 186 10.43 -8.35 7.26
CA PHE A 186 10.00 -7.38 8.25
C PHE A 186 9.96 -7.92 9.69
N LYS A 187 10.84 -8.84 10.05
CA LYS A 187 10.98 -9.32 11.45
C LYS A 187 11.35 -8.20 12.43
N TRP A 188 11.64 -7.00 11.93
CA TRP A 188 12.11 -5.83 12.67
C TRP A 188 11.09 -4.70 12.76
N PHE A 189 9.86 -4.87 12.20
CA PHE A 189 8.79 -3.86 12.22
C PHE A 189 7.55 -4.37 12.95
#